data_791186c30b31c881f68b9f7dfa2e6280
#
_entry.id   791186c30b31c881f68b9f7dfa2e6280
#
_cell.length_a   1.000
_cell.length_b   1.000
_cell.length_c   1.000
_cell.angle_alpha   90.00
_cell.angle_beta   90.00
_cell.angle_gamma   90.00
#
_symmetry.space_group_name_H-M   'P 1'
#
loop_
_entity.id
_entity.type
_entity.pdbx_description
1 polymer ?
#
loop_
_entity_poly.entity_id
_entity_poly.type
_entity_poly.pdbx_seq_one_letter_code
_entity_poly.pdbx_strand_id
1 'polypeptide(L)'
;MIQRLWVLAMFVASLGLGVTWTRADDILTYAAREPLIIKGLTKTPIGARQFCDDWPEECRPLDIATEPVPLTQTSWHELATVNDRFNSQVQPRTDADFYSRREYWTYPQGFGDCEDYALLKMAVLEAQGSIMTNK
;
A
#
# COMPACT_ATOMS: atom_id res chain seq x y z
N MET A 1 41.75 54.18 42.45
CA MET A 1 40.44 53.51 42.51
C MET A 1 40.31 52.63 41.29
N ILE A 2 40.56 51.33 41.45
CA ILE A 2 40.58 50.36 40.36
C ILE A 2 39.42 49.41 40.57
N GLN A 3 38.39 49.54 39.75
CA GLN A 3 37.20 48.74 39.83
C GLN A 3 37.45 47.43 38.99
N ARG A 4 37.49 46.28 39.64
CA ARG A 4 37.65 44.96 39.01
C ARG A 4 36.31 44.48 38.47
N LEU A 5 36.20 44.37 37.14
CA LEU A 5 35.11 43.68 36.45
C LEU A 5 35.33 42.18 36.50
N TRP A 6 34.40 41.46 37.10
CA TRP A 6 34.33 40.00 37.04
C TRP A 6 33.46 39.61 35.84
N VAL A 7 34.06 38.97 34.85
CA VAL A 7 33.34 38.35 33.73
C VAL A 7 32.99 36.92 34.10
N LEU A 8 31.71 36.66 34.36
CA LEU A 8 31.16 35.33 34.55
C LEU A 8 30.94 34.72 33.17
N ALA A 9 31.78 33.74 32.80
CA ALA A 9 31.56 32.89 31.64
C ALA A 9 30.50 31.81 31.97
N MET A 10 29.30 31.97 31.43
CA MET A 10 28.28 30.90 31.42
C MET A 10 28.60 29.88 30.37
N PHE A 11 28.97 28.69 30.79
CA PHE A 11 29.03 27.49 29.96
C PHE A 11 27.59 27.00 29.75
N VAL A 12 27.05 27.23 28.57
CA VAL A 12 25.79 26.57 28.12
C VAL A 12 26.17 25.20 27.59
N ALA A 13 25.93 24.16 28.40
CA ALA A 13 26.01 22.77 27.94
C ALA A 13 24.76 22.51 27.07
N SER A 14 24.92 22.55 25.75
CA SER A 14 23.91 22.10 24.80
C SER A 14 23.82 20.58 24.84
N LEU A 15 22.82 20.05 25.54
CA LEU A 15 22.38 18.65 25.42
C LEU A 15 21.79 18.46 24.02
N GLY A 16 22.60 17.99 23.09
CA GLY A 16 22.18 17.58 21.79
C GLY A 16 21.29 16.33 21.89
N LEU A 17 19.98 16.49 21.91
CA LEU A 17 19.04 15.41 21.65
C LEU A 17 19.24 15.00 20.19
N GLY A 18 20.03 13.95 19.96
CA GLY A 18 20.20 13.34 18.65
C GLY A 18 18.88 12.72 18.21
N VAL A 19 18.12 13.45 17.39
CA VAL A 19 17.00 12.90 16.66
C VAL A 19 17.59 11.99 15.58
N THR A 20 17.58 10.70 15.82
CA THR A 20 17.94 9.70 14.80
C THR A 20 16.80 9.63 13.79
N TRP A 21 17.00 10.21 12.62
CA TRP A 21 16.11 10.02 11.49
C TRP A 21 16.30 8.59 10.98
N THR A 22 15.32 7.71 11.23
CA THR A 22 15.27 6.41 10.57
C THR A 22 14.99 6.65 9.10
N ARG A 23 15.95 6.29 8.24
CA ARG A 23 15.81 6.43 6.81
C ARG A 23 14.75 5.46 6.28
N ALA A 24 13.96 5.91 5.31
CA ALA A 24 13.00 5.06 4.59
C ALA A 24 13.65 3.83 3.93
N ASP A 25 14.96 3.88 3.70
CA ASP A 25 15.77 2.75 3.17
C ASP A 25 15.71 1.50 4.06
N ASP A 26 15.52 1.65 5.39
CA ASP A 26 15.43 0.51 6.31
C ASP A 26 14.12 -0.29 6.14
N ILE A 27 13.04 0.36 5.69
CA ILE A 27 11.74 -0.29 5.45
C ILE A 27 11.81 -1.15 4.19
N LEU A 28 12.45 -0.65 3.15
CA LEU A 28 12.61 -1.38 1.88
C LEU A 28 13.52 -2.60 2.02
N THR A 29 14.57 -2.52 2.83
CA THR A 29 15.45 -3.66 3.13
C THR A 29 14.77 -4.72 3.98
N TYR A 30 13.82 -4.36 4.82
CA TYR A 30 13.04 -5.32 5.62
C TYR A 30 12.06 -6.11 4.75
N ALA A 31 11.36 -5.45 3.82
CA ALA A 31 10.42 -6.09 2.91
C ALA A 31 11.07 -7.07 1.92
N ALA A 32 12.36 -6.89 1.62
CA ALA A 32 13.10 -7.75 0.68
C ALA A 32 13.63 -9.06 1.30
N ARG A 33 13.45 -9.29 2.60
CA ARG A 33 14.20 -10.34 3.31
C ARG A 33 13.65 -11.74 3.19
N GLU A 34 12.35 -11.95 2.99
CA GLU A 34 11.81 -13.30 2.87
C GLU A 34 10.68 -13.36 1.83
N PRO A 35 10.93 -13.92 0.66
CA PRO A 35 9.85 -14.17 -0.30
C PRO A 35 8.87 -15.18 0.27
N LEU A 36 7.58 -14.98 0.00
CA LEU A 36 6.55 -15.94 0.36
C LEU A 36 6.83 -17.29 -0.31
N ILE A 37 6.90 -18.34 0.50
CA ILE A 37 7.09 -19.71 0.00
C ILE A 37 5.74 -20.22 -0.52
N ILE A 38 5.63 -20.42 -1.82
CA ILE A 38 4.45 -21.02 -2.45
C ILE A 38 4.51 -22.53 -2.22
N LYS A 39 3.56 -23.07 -1.46
CA LYS A 39 3.51 -24.50 -1.10
C LYS A 39 2.71 -25.36 -2.09
N GLY A 40 2.08 -24.77 -3.09
CA GLY A 40 1.31 -25.48 -4.09
C GLY A 40 0.11 -24.70 -4.61
N LEU A 41 -0.69 -25.37 -5.46
CA LEU A 41 -1.92 -24.81 -6.00
C LEU A 41 -3.05 -24.90 -4.97
N THR A 42 -3.87 -23.86 -4.91
CA THR A 42 -5.10 -23.81 -4.12
C THR A 42 -6.31 -23.66 -5.04
N LYS A 43 -7.50 -23.90 -4.52
CA LYS A 43 -8.74 -23.64 -5.25
C LYS A 43 -8.97 -22.12 -5.30
N THR A 44 -9.48 -21.63 -6.43
CA THR A 44 -9.94 -20.25 -6.55
C THR A 44 -11.03 -19.97 -5.53
N PRO A 45 -10.93 -18.89 -4.73
CA PRO A 45 -12.00 -18.46 -3.84
C PRO A 45 -13.33 -18.30 -4.58
N ILE A 46 -14.45 -18.55 -3.90
CA ILE A 46 -15.76 -18.50 -4.55
C ILE A 46 -16.11 -17.09 -5.02
N GLY A 47 -15.75 -16.07 -4.24
CA GLY A 47 -15.94 -14.67 -4.59
C GLY A 47 -15.16 -14.28 -5.85
N ALA A 48 -13.88 -14.70 -5.96
CA ALA A 48 -13.08 -14.47 -7.15
C ALA A 48 -13.69 -15.10 -8.42
N ARG A 49 -14.26 -16.30 -8.28
CA ARG A 49 -14.92 -16.96 -9.40
C ARG A 49 -16.15 -16.19 -9.87
N GLN A 50 -16.99 -15.76 -8.91
CA GLN A 50 -18.16 -14.97 -9.21
C GLN A 50 -17.78 -13.61 -9.82
N PHE A 51 -16.74 -12.96 -9.30
CA PHE A 51 -16.23 -11.72 -9.88
C PHE A 51 -15.85 -11.89 -11.35
N CYS A 52 -15.18 -13.00 -11.70
CA CYS A 52 -14.82 -13.30 -13.09
C CYS A 52 -16.04 -13.60 -13.98
N ASP A 53 -17.12 -14.13 -13.42
CA ASP A 53 -18.38 -14.34 -14.15
C ASP A 53 -19.08 -12.99 -14.43
N ASP A 54 -19.04 -12.06 -13.48
CA ASP A 54 -19.64 -10.73 -13.57
C ASP A 54 -18.76 -9.76 -14.40
N TRP A 55 -17.42 -9.91 -14.32
CA TRP A 55 -16.42 -9.06 -14.97
C TRP A 55 -15.40 -9.89 -15.77
N PRO A 56 -15.81 -10.59 -16.85
CA PRO A 56 -14.93 -11.52 -17.56
C PRO A 56 -13.69 -10.84 -18.17
N GLU A 57 -13.76 -9.56 -18.47
CA GLU A 57 -12.64 -8.79 -19.01
C GLU A 57 -11.48 -8.66 -18.03
N GLU A 58 -11.80 -8.57 -16.72
CA GLU A 58 -10.83 -8.40 -15.63
C GLU A 58 -10.09 -9.71 -15.31
N CYS A 59 -10.61 -10.85 -15.77
CA CYS A 59 -10.06 -12.17 -15.47
C CYS A 59 -9.42 -12.85 -16.70
N ARG A 60 -9.16 -12.12 -17.75
CA ARG A 60 -8.47 -12.69 -18.92
C ARG A 60 -7.05 -13.12 -18.58
N PRO A 61 -6.60 -14.27 -19.03
CA PRO A 61 -5.19 -14.64 -18.92
C PRO A 61 -4.31 -13.58 -19.57
N LEU A 62 -3.21 -13.25 -18.93
CA LEU A 62 -2.19 -12.38 -19.53
C LEU A 62 -1.47 -13.17 -20.61
N ASP A 63 -1.51 -12.71 -21.86
CA ASP A 63 -0.89 -13.36 -23.01
C ASP A 63 0.63 -13.19 -23.04
N ILE A 64 1.16 -12.27 -22.23
CA ILE A 64 2.57 -11.93 -22.22
C ILE A 64 3.08 -12.02 -20.76
N ALA A 65 4.26 -12.64 -20.60
CA ALA A 65 4.99 -12.51 -19.35
C ALA A 65 5.35 -11.04 -19.13
N THR A 66 4.61 -10.38 -18.25
CA THR A 66 4.90 -8.99 -17.90
C THR A 66 6.09 -8.95 -16.96
N GLU A 67 7.07 -8.09 -17.30
CA GLU A 67 8.18 -7.84 -16.40
C GLU A 67 7.64 -7.17 -15.10
N PRO A 68 8.17 -7.55 -13.94
CA PRO A 68 7.80 -6.90 -12.70
C PRO A 68 8.06 -5.39 -12.76
N VAL A 69 7.10 -4.61 -12.29
CA VAL A 69 7.28 -3.15 -12.20
C VAL A 69 8.40 -2.85 -11.22
N PRO A 70 9.43 -2.09 -11.63
CA PRO A 70 10.51 -1.73 -10.72
C PRO A 70 10.01 -0.92 -9.54
N LEU A 71 10.37 -1.33 -8.33
CA LEU A 71 10.07 -0.55 -7.13
C LEU A 71 11.01 0.64 -7.03
N THR A 72 10.60 1.76 -7.58
CA THR A 72 11.27 3.05 -7.51
C THR A 72 10.62 3.94 -6.46
N GLN A 73 11.24 5.07 -6.13
CA GLN A 73 10.60 6.06 -5.26
C GLN A 73 9.28 6.58 -5.86
N THR A 74 9.21 6.74 -7.17
CA THR A 74 8.00 7.16 -7.88
C THR A 74 6.91 6.11 -7.77
N SER A 75 7.17 4.86 -8.15
CA SER A 75 6.18 3.79 -8.09
C SER A 75 5.73 3.50 -6.66
N TRP A 76 6.63 3.62 -5.68
CA TRP A 76 6.25 3.54 -4.26
C TRP A 76 5.33 4.67 -3.84
N HIS A 77 5.61 5.90 -4.25
CA HIS A 77 4.75 7.06 -3.94
C HIS A 77 3.36 6.91 -4.57
N GLU A 78 3.27 6.43 -5.79
CA GLU A 78 2.00 6.13 -6.47
C GLU A 78 1.19 5.07 -5.71
N LEU A 79 1.81 3.95 -5.35
CA LEU A 79 1.18 2.89 -4.57
C LEU A 79 0.67 3.41 -3.22
N ALA A 80 1.49 4.16 -2.49
CA ALA A 80 1.11 4.73 -1.20
C ALA A 80 -0.05 5.72 -1.36
N THR A 81 -0.01 6.59 -2.37
CA THR A 81 -1.04 7.59 -2.64
C THR A 81 -2.39 6.93 -2.96
N VAL A 82 -2.39 5.92 -3.83
CA VAL A 82 -3.60 5.15 -4.16
C VAL A 82 -4.13 4.43 -2.92
N ASN A 83 -3.24 3.80 -2.15
CA ASN A 83 -3.62 3.11 -0.92
C ASN A 83 -4.30 4.05 0.08
N ASP A 84 -3.68 5.17 0.41
CA ASP A 84 -4.19 6.12 1.40
C ASP A 84 -5.50 6.77 0.95
N ARG A 85 -5.59 7.10 -0.34
CA ARG A 85 -6.80 7.67 -0.93
C ARG A 85 -7.99 6.75 -0.74
N PHE A 86 -7.90 5.49 -1.16
CA PHE A 86 -9.05 4.59 -1.11
C PHE A 86 -9.33 4.03 0.28
N ASN A 87 -8.31 3.90 1.13
CA ASN A 87 -8.53 3.61 2.55
C ASN A 87 -9.33 4.70 3.27
N SER A 88 -9.25 5.95 2.80
CA SER A 88 -10.02 7.06 3.38
C SER A 88 -11.40 7.28 2.74
N GLN A 89 -11.61 6.85 1.50
CA GLN A 89 -12.85 7.09 0.75
C GLN A 89 -13.87 5.95 0.86
N VAL A 90 -13.40 4.71 0.99
CA VAL A 90 -14.26 3.54 1.13
C VAL A 90 -14.45 3.23 2.60
N GLN A 91 -15.69 3.02 3.04
CA GLN A 91 -15.98 2.65 4.42
C GLN A 91 -15.89 1.12 4.57
N PRO A 92 -15.18 0.60 5.59
CA PRO A 92 -15.08 -0.83 5.80
C PRO A 92 -16.43 -1.43 6.18
N ARG A 93 -16.87 -2.43 5.44
CA ARG A 93 -18.11 -3.18 5.69
C ARG A 93 -17.99 -4.55 5.06
N THR A 94 -18.39 -5.57 5.81
CA THR A 94 -18.36 -6.95 5.32
C THR A 94 -19.46 -7.21 4.29
N ASP A 95 -19.22 -8.16 3.40
CA ASP A 95 -20.20 -8.67 2.44
C ASP A 95 -21.48 -9.16 3.11
N ALA A 96 -21.33 -9.83 4.25
CA ALA A 96 -22.47 -10.32 5.02
C ALA A 96 -23.39 -9.20 5.48
N ASP A 97 -22.82 -8.06 5.90
CA ASP A 97 -23.59 -6.92 6.41
C ASP A 97 -24.23 -6.09 5.30
N PHE A 98 -23.60 -6.03 4.13
CA PHE A 98 -24.07 -5.17 3.06
C PHE A 98 -24.83 -5.92 1.97
N TYR A 99 -24.31 -7.07 1.51
CA TYR A 99 -24.91 -7.86 0.44
C TYR A 99 -25.67 -9.09 0.94
N SER A 100 -25.66 -9.39 2.27
CA SER A 100 -26.21 -10.61 2.85
C SER A 100 -25.61 -11.89 2.24
N ARG A 101 -24.35 -11.84 1.84
CA ARG A 101 -23.54 -12.91 1.24
C ARG A 101 -22.28 -13.11 2.06
N ARG A 102 -21.70 -14.30 2.04
CA ARG A 102 -20.44 -14.57 2.77
C ARG A 102 -19.21 -14.02 2.07
N GLU A 103 -19.23 -14.03 0.76
CA GLU A 103 -18.16 -13.62 -0.14
C GLU A 103 -18.81 -13.06 -1.40
N TYR A 104 -18.57 -11.80 -1.72
CA TYR A 104 -19.10 -11.13 -2.90
C TYR A 104 -18.12 -10.07 -3.40
N TRP A 105 -17.14 -10.50 -4.17
CA TRP A 105 -16.12 -9.62 -4.72
C TRP A 105 -16.70 -8.68 -5.76
N THR A 106 -16.54 -7.39 -5.56
CA THR A 106 -17.03 -6.35 -6.48
C THR A 106 -16.23 -5.06 -6.35
N TYR A 107 -16.45 -4.13 -7.27
CA TYR A 107 -15.93 -2.79 -7.09
C TYR A 107 -16.77 -2.04 -6.05
N PRO A 108 -16.16 -1.47 -4.99
CA PRO A 108 -16.89 -0.88 -3.88
C PRO A 108 -17.68 0.36 -4.30
N GLN A 109 -18.92 0.46 -3.84
CA GLN A 109 -19.79 1.62 -4.02
C GLN A 109 -19.86 2.46 -2.74
N GLY A 110 -18.69 2.88 -2.25
CA GLY A 110 -18.53 3.62 -1.00
C GLY A 110 -18.35 2.74 0.23
N PHE A 111 -18.61 1.45 0.14
CA PHE A 111 -18.41 0.43 1.18
C PHE A 111 -17.75 -0.80 0.56
N GLY A 112 -16.99 -1.54 1.34
CA GLY A 112 -16.38 -2.79 0.92
C GLY A 112 -15.50 -3.40 2.00
N ASP A 113 -15.07 -4.63 1.79
CA ASP A 113 -14.07 -5.28 2.60
C ASP A 113 -12.72 -5.45 1.88
N CYS A 114 -11.85 -6.35 2.34
CA CYS A 114 -10.45 -6.33 1.92
C CYS A 114 -10.24 -6.59 0.42
N GLU A 115 -11.00 -7.49 -0.18
CA GLU A 115 -10.91 -7.80 -1.61
C GLU A 115 -11.45 -6.67 -2.49
N ASP A 116 -12.52 -6.01 -2.08
CA ASP A 116 -13.10 -4.87 -2.81
C ASP A 116 -12.11 -3.71 -2.87
N TYR A 117 -11.44 -3.42 -1.73
CA TYR A 117 -10.35 -2.43 -1.71
C TYR A 117 -9.21 -2.82 -2.64
N ALA A 118 -8.84 -4.11 -2.67
CA ALA A 118 -7.76 -4.59 -3.54
C ALA A 118 -8.13 -4.44 -5.02
N LEU A 119 -9.34 -4.83 -5.42
CA LEU A 119 -9.85 -4.69 -6.78
C LEU A 119 -9.87 -3.24 -7.23
N LEU A 120 -10.40 -2.33 -6.41
CA LEU A 120 -10.45 -0.91 -6.74
C LEU A 120 -9.05 -0.30 -6.92
N LYS A 121 -8.14 -0.58 -5.99
CA LYS A 121 -6.76 -0.08 -6.06
C LYS A 121 -6.03 -0.61 -7.28
N MET A 122 -6.21 -1.89 -7.60
CA MET A 122 -5.67 -2.52 -8.80
C MET A 122 -6.16 -1.81 -10.05
N ALA A 123 -7.48 -1.65 -10.22
CA ALA A 123 -8.07 -1.00 -11.39
C ALA A 123 -7.57 0.45 -11.58
N VAL A 124 -7.37 1.20 -10.48
CA VAL A 124 -6.85 2.56 -10.56
C VAL A 124 -5.39 2.60 -10.97
N LEU A 125 -4.54 1.72 -10.42
CA LEU A 125 -3.13 1.62 -10.80
C LEU A 125 -2.98 1.18 -12.26
N GLU A 126 -3.84 0.29 -12.74
CA GLU A 126 -3.93 -0.09 -14.16
C GLU A 126 -4.28 1.09 -15.05
N ALA A 127 -5.32 1.83 -14.68
CA ALA A 127 -5.76 3.00 -15.44
C ALA A 127 -4.68 4.12 -15.50
N GLN A 128 -3.82 4.20 -14.47
CA GLN A 128 -2.70 5.13 -14.42
C GLN A 128 -1.47 4.62 -15.21
N GLY A 129 -1.48 3.38 -15.67
CA GLY A 129 -0.32 2.73 -16.31
C GLY A 129 0.81 2.40 -15.34
N SER A 130 0.55 2.45 -14.03
CA SER A 130 1.52 2.14 -12.98
C SER A 130 1.77 0.65 -12.84
N ILE A 131 0.86 -0.18 -13.31
CA ILE A 131 1.01 -1.63 -13.49
C ILE A 131 0.63 -1.99 -14.92
N MET A 132 1.34 -2.95 -15.50
CA MET A 132 1.12 -3.35 -16.88
C MET A 132 -0.13 -4.21 -17.00
N THR A 133 -1.03 -3.84 -17.89
CA THR A 133 -2.23 -4.61 -18.24
C THR A 133 -2.26 -4.89 -19.72
N ASN A 134 -2.81 -6.02 -20.09
CA ASN A 134 -3.10 -6.38 -21.48
C ASN A 134 -4.50 -5.87 -21.88
N LYS A 135 -4.73 -4.57 -21.81
CA LYS A 135 -5.94 -3.99 -22.44
C LYS A 135 -5.70 -3.60 -23.86
#